data_78d74604574aff8e9fb3f075457d587b
#
_entry.id   78d74604574aff8e9fb3f075457d587b
#
_cell.length_a   1.000
_cell.length_b   1.000
_cell.length_c   1.000
_cell.angle_alpha   90.00
_cell.angle_beta   90.00
_cell.angle_gamma   90.00
#
_symmetry.space_group_name_H-M   'P 1'
#
loop_
_entity.id
_entity.type
_entity.pdbx_description
1 polymer ?
#
loop_
_entity_poly.entity_id
_entity_poly.type
_entity_poly.pdbx_seq_one_letter_code
_entity_poly.pdbx_strand_id
1 'polypeptide(L)'
;MSFTSEVKDELARVMPACPQCEKATLAALVRIEGTLFVSGPARYRVEIATDAPASARLVVRLLHGIYSLKTNLTMRRSVLHKTPNYLIEVPAQPHLADALRDMGVLSAEGGLEMGIKESLVAKPCCAAAYLRGAFLGSGFISNPKSDFHFEITVESEALAEGLVELMARKDITARIMARRSSYMVYLKSGNAITEFLAFTGAHQAALSMEEERVVKSVRNDVNRQINAEL
;
A
#
# COMPACT_ATOMS: atom_id res chain seq x y z
N MET A 1 -8.90 7.61 -16.10
CA MET A 1 -8.47 6.95 -14.85
C MET A 1 -7.99 8.02 -13.89
N SER A 2 -8.05 7.81 -12.57
CA SER A 2 -7.46 8.74 -11.61
C SER A 2 -5.96 8.51 -11.52
N PHE A 3 -5.20 9.54 -11.11
CA PHE A 3 -3.75 9.39 -10.93
C PHE A 3 -3.42 8.29 -9.89
N THR A 4 -4.21 8.17 -8.80
CA THR A 4 -4.11 7.04 -7.87
C THR A 4 -4.22 5.68 -8.58
N SER A 5 -5.16 5.53 -9.50
CA SER A 5 -5.35 4.27 -10.24
C SER A 5 -4.16 3.97 -11.16
N GLU A 6 -3.60 4.98 -11.82
CA GLU A 6 -2.41 4.84 -12.67
C GLU A 6 -1.20 4.40 -11.85
N VAL A 7 -0.98 5.03 -10.68
CA VAL A 7 0.09 4.65 -9.74
C VAL A 7 -0.09 3.21 -9.24
N LYS A 8 -1.30 2.83 -8.84
CA LYS A 8 -1.59 1.44 -8.41
C LYS A 8 -1.34 0.43 -9.54
N ASP A 9 -1.73 0.76 -10.76
CA ASP A 9 -1.48 -0.10 -11.94
C ASP A 9 0.02 -0.25 -12.24
N GLU A 10 0.81 0.81 -12.10
CA GLU A 10 2.26 0.77 -12.25
C GLU A 10 2.90 -0.09 -11.15
N LEU A 11 2.57 0.18 -9.89
CA LEU A 11 3.12 -0.52 -8.72
C LEU A 11 2.80 -2.02 -8.73
N ALA A 12 1.62 -2.42 -9.19
CA ALA A 12 1.24 -3.84 -9.27
C ALA A 12 2.06 -4.65 -10.29
N ARG A 13 2.77 -3.98 -11.21
CA ARG A 13 3.63 -4.59 -12.24
C ARG A 13 5.10 -4.56 -11.92
N VAL A 14 5.49 -3.95 -10.81
CA VAL A 14 6.90 -3.85 -10.41
C VAL A 14 7.49 -5.25 -10.20
N MET A 15 8.59 -5.54 -10.88
CA MET A 15 9.30 -6.80 -10.71
C MET A 15 9.99 -6.85 -9.35
N PRO A 16 9.88 -7.97 -8.62
CA PRO A 16 10.52 -8.11 -7.33
C PRO A 16 12.06 -8.18 -7.47
N ALA A 17 12.77 -7.45 -6.63
CA ALA A 17 14.25 -7.50 -6.58
C ALA A 17 14.76 -8.80 -5.90
N CYS A 18 13.94 -9.45 -5.09
CA CYS A 18 14.24 -10.74 -4.48
C CYS A 18 12.92 -11.47 -4.11
N PRO A 19 12.92 -12.78 -3.87
CA PRO A 19 11.71 -13.53 -3.50
C PRO A 19 11.00 -12.99 -2.26
N GLN A 20 11.76 -12.48 -1.28
CA GLN A 20 11.20 -11.89 -0.07
C GLN A 20 10.39 -10.60 -0.35
N CYS A 21 10.68 -9.87 -1.43
CA CYS A 21 9.89 -8.69 -1.83
C CYS A 21 8.45 -9.04 -2.16
N GLU A 22 8.19 -10.16 -2.83
CA GLU A 22 6.82 -10.61 -3.12
C GLU A 22 6.05 -10.92 -1.82
N LYS A 23 6.70 -11.59 -0.87
CA LYS A 23 6.14 -11.86 0.44
C LYS A 23 5.83 -10.57 1.21
N ALA A 24 6.76 -9.60 1.22
CA ALA A 24 6.55 -8.30 1.87
C ALA A 24 5.37 -7.53 1.25
N THR A 25 5.25 -7.52 -0.08
CA THR A 25 4.11 -6.88 -0.78
C THR A 25 2.79 -7.54 -0.41
N LEU A 26 2.73 -8.89 -0.43
CA LEU A 26 1.53 -9.63 -0.07
C LEU A 26 1.15 -9.42 1.41
N ALA A 27 2.13 -9.46 2.31
CA ALA A 27 1.92 -9.23 3.74
C ALA A 27 1.25 -7.87 4.01
N ALA A 28 1.74 -6.81 3.38
CA ALA A 28 1.14 -5.48 3.49
C ALA A 28 -0.29 -5.44 2.95
N LEU A 29 -0.55 -6.03 1.78
CA LEU A 29 -1.89 -6.10 1.18
C LEU A 29 -2.88 -6.85 2.08
N VAL A 30 -2.48 -8.02 2.60
CA VAL A 30 -3.34 -8.82 3.49
C VAL A 30 -3.58 -8.11 4.82
N ARG A 31 -2.60 -7.37 5.33
CA ARG A 31 -2.73 -6.61 6.58
C ARG A 31 -3.68 -5.41 6.47
N ILE A 32 -3.73 -4.77 5.31
CA ILE A 32 -4.47 -3.51 5.11
C ILE A 32 -5.87 -3.76 4.54
N GLU A 33 -5.99 -4.67 3.58
CA GLU A 33 -7.25 -4.95 2.87
C GLU A 33 -7.94 -6.24 3.36
N GLY A 34 -7.24 -7.02 4.19
CA GLY A 34 -7.71 -8.33 4.64
C GLY A 34 -8.60 -8.24 5.87
N THR A 35 -9.74 -8.92 5.81
CA THR A 35 -10.58 -9.22 6.97
C THR A 35 -10.37 -10.66 7.39
N LEU A 36 -9.91 -10.86 8.62
CA LEU A 36 -9.68 -12.19 9.19
C LEU A 36 -10.92 -12.68 9.93
N PHE A 37 -11.40 -13.86 9.56
CA PHE A 37 -12.49 -14.57 10.24
C PHE A 37 -11.91 -15.76 11.01
N VAL A 38 -12.28 -15.85 12.28
CA VAL A 38 -11.87 -16.94 13.18
C VAL A 38 -13.10 -17.78 13.53
N SER A 39 -13.14 -19.04 13.11
CA SER A 39 -14.28 -19.93 13.32
C SER A 39 -13.99 -21.09 14.28
N GLY A 40 -12.82 -21.07 14.94
CA GLY A 40 -12.38 -22.06 15.91
C GLY A 40 -10.86 -22.12 16.03
N PRO A 41 -10.30 -23.00 16.87
CA PRO A 41 -8.86 -23.13 17.03
C PRO A 41 -8.18 -23.41 15.69
N ALA A 42 -7.24 -22.54 15.30
CA ALA A 42 -6.50 -22.59 14.02
C ALA A 42 -7.38 -22.66 12.75
N ARG A 43 -8.65 -22.30 12.84
CA ARG A 43 -9.58 -22.24 11.69
C ARG A 43 -9.79 -20.81 11.26
N TYR A 44 -9.04 -20.40 10.27
CA TYR A 44 -9.04 -19.05 9.70
C TYR A 44 -9.62 -19.05 8.30
N ARG A 45 -10.27 -17.95 7.94
CA ARG A 45 -10.68 -17.57 6.59
C ARG A 45 -10.31 -16.10 6.41
N VAL A 46 -9.82 -15.73 5.24
CA VAL A 46 -9.46 -14.34 4.95
C VAL A 46 -10.27 -13.86 3.74
N GLU A 47 -10.79 -12.65 3.82
CA GLU A 47 -11.38 -11.94 2.68
C GLU A 47 -10.54 -10.69 2.41
N ILE A 48 -10.16 -10.46 1.16
CA ILE A 48 -9.41 -9.29 0.71
C ILE A 48 -10.24 -8.59 -0.33
N ALA A 49 -10.61 -7.33 -0.08
CA ALA A 49 -11.45 -6.54 -0.97
C ALA A 49 -10.62 -5.42 -1.62
N THR A 50 -10.69 -5.27 -2.94
CA THR A 50 -10.01 -4.20 -3.66
C THR A 50 -10.82 -3.74 -4.87
N ASP A 51 -10.75 -2.45 -5.18
CA ASP A 51 -11.35 -1.87 -6.39
C ASP A 51 -10.40 -1.91 -7.61
N ALA A 52 -9.12 -2.21 -7.38
CA ALA A 52 -8.09 -2.26 -8.41
C ALA A 52 -7.91 -3.68 -8.98
N PRO A 53 -8.26 -3.92 -10.25
CA PRO A 53 -8.13 -5.24 -10.87
C PRO A 53 -6.69 -5.74 -10.92
N ALA A 54 -5.71 -4.84 -11.01
CA ALA A 54 -4.30 -5.19 -10.99
C ALA A 54 -3.87 -5.72 -9.61
N SER A 55 -4.32 -5.06 -8.53
CA SER A 55 -4.09 -5.51 -7.14
C SER A 55 -4.75 -6.87 -6.88
N ALA A 56 -5.99 -7.08 -7.36
CA ALA A 56 -6.67 -8.36 -7.21
C ALA A 56 -5.90 -9.52 -7.87
N ARG A 57 -5.44 -9.33 -9.11
CA ARG A 57 -4.62 -10.33 -9.81
C ARG A 57 -3.29 -10.59 -9.10
N LEU A 58 -2.64 -9.52 -8.59
CA LEU A 58 -1.41 -9.62 -7.84
C LEU A 58 -1.59 -10.46 -6.57
N VAL A 59 -2.61 -10.18 -5.77
CA VAL A 59 -2.92 -10.93 -4.53
C VAL A 59 -3.14 -12.41 -4.82
N VAL A 60 -3.99 -12.75 -5.80
CA VAL A 60 -4.25 -14.15 -6.17
C VAL A 60 -2.97 -14.85 -6.62
N ARG A 61 -2.17 -14.20 -7.50
CA ARG A 61 -0.91 -14.76 -7.99
C ARG A 61 0.08 -15.02 -6.83
N LEU A 62 0.20 -14.09 -5.89
CA LEU A 62 1.14 -14.21 -4.78
C LEU A 62 0.70 -15.26 -3.74
N LEU A 63 -0.60 -15.32 -3.41
CA LEU A 63 -1.15 -16.36 -2.51
C LEU A 63 -0.92 -17.77 -3.07
N HIS A 64 -1.13 -17.94 -4.37
CA HIS A 64 -0.87 -19.21 -5.05
C HIS A 64 0.64 -19.51 -5.16
N GLY A 65 1.43 -18.52 -5.61
CA GLY A 65 2.85 -18.72 -5.91
C GLY A 65 3.72 -18.94 -4.68
N ILE A 66 3.44 -18.24 -3.58
CA ILE A 66 4.24 -18.32 -2.36
C ILE A 66 3.78 -19.43 -1.42
N TYR A 67 2.46 -19.57 -1.25
CA TYR A 67 1.87 -20.44 -0.21
C TYR A 67 1.02 -21.58 -0.76
N SER A 68 0.85 -21.68 -2.08
CA SER A 68 -0.04 -22.68 -2.73
C SER A 68 -1.47 -22.65 -2.20
N LEU A 69 -1.93 -21.47 -1.72
CA LEU A 69 -3.26 -21.31 -1.16
C LEU A 69 -4.31 -21.21 -2.28
N LYS A 70 -5.41 -21.93 -2.13
CA LYS A 70 -6.58 -21.80 -3.01
C LYS A 70 -7.36 -20.54 -2.67
N THR A 71 -7.88 -19.87 -3.69
CA THR A 71 -8.66 -18.64 -3.54
C THR A 71 -9.92 -18.69 -4.41
N ASN A 72 -10.97 -18.02 -3.96
CA ASN A 72 -12.18 -17.76 -4.75
C ASN A 72 -12.22 -16.27 -5.06
N LEU A 73 -12.27 -15.91 -6.34
CA LEU A 73 -12.38 -14.52 -6.78
C LEU A 73 -13.81 -14.23 -7.23
N THR A 74 -14.46 -13.26 -6.57
CA THR A 74 -15.79 -12.79 -6.92
C THR A 74 -15.73 -11.30 -7.28
N MET A 75 -16.34 -10.93 -8.40
CA MET A 75 -16.50 -9.53 -8.77
C MET A 75 -17.92 -9.08 -8.41
N ARG A 76 -18.01 -8.09 -7.53
CA ARG A 76 -19.27 -7.42 -7.17
C ARG A 76 -19.31 -6.04 -7.81
N ARG A 77 -20.42 -5.67 -8.43
CA ARG A 77 -20.66 -4.29 -8.86
C ARG A 77 -21.44 -3.58 -7.77
N SER A 78 -20.88 -2.53 -7.19
CA SER A 78 -21.62 -1.65 -6.29
C SER A 78 -22.68 -0.90 -7.09
N VAL A 79 -23.93 -0.96 -6.64
CA VAL A 79 -25.05 -0.22 -7.25
C VAL A 79 -24.84 1.29 -7.08
N LEU A 80 -24.20 1.71 -5.98
CA LEU A 80 -23.99 3.11 -5.62
C LEU A 80 -22.80 3.76 -6.35
N HIS A 81 -21.70 3.04 -6.57
CA HIS A 81 -20.46 3.64 -7.08
C HIS A 81 -20.08 3.23 -8.50
N LYS A 82 -20.86 2.36 -9.17
CA LYS A 82 -20.62 1.81 -10.53
C LYS A 82 -19.21 1.21 -10.75
N THR A 83 -18.35 1.19 -9.74
CA THR A 83 -17.02 0.61 -9.80
C THR A 83 -17.07 -0.88 -9.43
N PRO A 84 -16.37 -1.75 -10.15
CA PRO A 84 -16.24 -3.13 -9.74
C PRO A 84 -15.44 -3.23 -8.44
N ASN A 85 -15.89 -4.06 -7.51
CA ASN A 85 -15.12 -4.44 -6.34
C ASN A 85 -14.80 -5.93 -6.44
N TYR A 86 -13.53 -6.27 -6.28
CA TYR A 86 -13.00 -7.62 -6.34
C TYR A 86 -12.87 -8.15 -4.91
N LEU A 87 -13.57 -9.23 -4.62
CA LEU A 87 -13.47 -9.94 -3.35
C LEU A 87 -12.69 -11.25 -3.57
N ILE A 88 -11.54 -11.34 -2.93
CA ILE A 88 -10.71 -12.54 -2.92
C ILE A 88 -10.94 -13.22 -1.57
N GLU A 89 -11.55 -14.38 -1.60
CA GLU A 89 -11.75 -15.23 -0.44
C GLU A 89 -10.66 -16.31 -0.40
N VAL A 90 -9.99 -16.42 0.75
CA VAL A 90 -9.09 -17.53 1.08
C VAL A 90 -9.82 -18.41 2.09
N PRO A 91 -10.44 -19.51 1.67
CA PRO A 91 -11.20 -20.40 2.55
C PRO A 91 -10.29 -21.08 3.58
N ALA A 92 -10.90 -21.59 4.63
CA ALA A 92 -10.17 -22.38 5.62
C ALA A 92 -9.56 -23.63 4.94
N GLN A 93 -8.24 -23.73 5.03
CA GLN A 93 -7.47 -24.78 4.38
C GLN A 93 -6.16 -25.05 5.15
N PRO A 94 -5.50 -26.21 4.91
CA PRO A 94 -4.17 -26.49 5.46
C PRO A 94 -3.18 -25.38 5.11
N HIS A 95 -2.20 -25.14 6.01
CA HIS A 95 -1.13 -24.15 5.87
C HIS A 95 -1.56 -22.67 5.87
N LEU A 96 -2.87 -22.34 5.90
CA LEU A 96 -3.29 -20.94 5.97
C LEU A 96 -2.81 -20.25 7.27
N ALA A 97 -2.90 -20.93 8.41
CA ALA A 97 -2.41 -20.39 9.68
C ALA A 97 -0.90 -20.09 9.63
N ASP A 98 -0.11 -20.98 9.04
CA ASP A 98 1.33 -20.80 8.92
C ASP A 98 1.68 -19.66 7.95
N ALA A 99 0.94 -19.55 6.84
CA ALA A 99 1.06 -18.43 5.91
C ALA A 99 0.74 -17.07 6.59
N LEU A 100 -0.30 -17.03 7.42
CA LEU A 100 -0.68 -15.83 8.18
C LEU A 100 0.38 -15.44 9.22
N ARG A 101 1.02 -16.43 9.89
CA ARG A 101 2.16 -16.17 10.79
C ARG A 101 3.39 -15.69 10.01
N ASP A 102 3.66 -16.28 8.86
CA ASP A 102 4.80 -15.90 8.02
C ASP A 102 4.64 -14.48 7.49
N MET A 103 3.42 -14.10 7.09
CA MET A 103 3.07 -12.73 6.67
C MET A 103 2.97 -11.73 7.83
N GLY A 104 3.13 -12.14 9.10
CA GLY A 104 2.98 -11.25 10.25
C GLY A 104 1.55 -10.73 10.43
N VAL A 105 0.55 -11.52 10.08
CA VAL A 105 -0.87 -11.27 10.42
C VAL A 105 -1.18 -11.86 11.79
N LEU A 106 -0.66 -13.08 12.05
CA LEU A 106 -0.75 -13.74 13.32
C LEU A 106 0.62 -13.76 14.01
N SER A 107 0.61 -13.59 15.33
CA SER A 107 1.78 -13.81 16.19
C SER A 107 2.09 -15.31 16.33
N ALA A 108 3.24 -15.64 16.92
CA ALA A 108 3.61 -17.02 17.21
C ALA A 108 2.62 -17.70 18.17
N GLU A 109 2.06 -16.95 19.11
CA GLU A 109 1.08 -17.41 20.11
C GLU A 109 -0.35 -17.50 19.56
N GLY A 110 -0.59 -17.11 18.30
CA GLY A 110 -1.90 -17.17 17.64
C GLY A 110 -2.79 -15.93 17.83
N GLY A 111 -2.27 -14.87 18.45
CA GLY A 111 -2.90 -13.54 18.48
C GLY A 111 -2.68 -12.77 17.17
N LEU A 112 -3.25 -11.57 17.09
CA LEU A 112 -2.96 -10.65 15.98
C LEU A 112 -1.59 -9.99 16.19
N GLU A 113 -0.80 -9.92 15.13
CA GLU A 113 0.42 -9.11 15.12
C GLU A 113 0.05 -7.63 14.95
N MET A 114 0.52 -6.75 15.84
CA MET A 114 0.11 -5.35 15.81
C MET A 114 0.99 -4.51 14.89
N GLY A 115 2.29 -4.76 14.88
CA GLY A 115 3.29 -4.02 14.10
C GLY A 115 3.66 -4.71 12.79
N ILE A 116 4.75 -4.26 12.18
CA ILE A 116 5.36 -4.87 10.99
C ILE A 116 6.42 -5.88 11.45
N LYS A 117 6.31 -7.11 10.98
CA LYS A 117 7.31 -8.14 11.27
C LYS A 117 8.66 -7.80 10.64
N GLU A 118 9.69 -7.54 11.45
CA GLU A 118 11.00 -7.04 10.97
C GLU A 118 11.64 -7.96 9.92
N SER A 119 11.49 -9.27 10.05
CA SER A 119 12.03 -10.22 9.06
C SER A 119 11.47 -10.04 7.64
N LEU A 120 10.31 -9.40 7.48
CA LEU A 120 9.71 -9.10 6.17
C LEU A 120 10.34 -7.87 5.52
N VAL A 121 10.92 -6.95 6.30
CA VAL A 121 11.32 -5.61 5.87
C VAL A 121 12.80 -5.29 6.14
N ALA A 122 13.58 -6.28 6.55
CA ALA A 122 14.98 -6.11 6.93
C ALA A 122 15.86 -5.58 5.78
N LYS A 123 15.58 -5.97 4.53
CA LYS A 123 16.31 -5.47 3.35
C LYS A 123 15.63 -4.21 2.80
N PRO A 124 16.38 -3.21 2.30
CA PRO A 124 15.81 -2.00 1.70
C PRO A 124 14.80 -2.30 0.58
N CYS A 125 15.07 -3.27 -0.29
CA CYS A 125 14.15 -3.69 -1.34
C CYS A 125 12.85 -4.31 -0.78
N CYS A 126 12.92 -5.00 0.36
CA CYS A 126 11.74 -5.57 1.03
C CYS A 126 10.94 -4.50 1.76
N ALA A 127 11.59 -3.50 2.36
CA ALA A 127 10.92 -2.32 2.91
C ALA A 127 10.17 -1.55 1.82
N ALA A 128 10.80 -1.31 0.67
CA ALA A 128 10.13 -0.72 -0.50
C ALA A 128 8.93 -1.55 -0.98
N ALA A 129 9.07 -2.88 -1.00
CA ALA A 129 8.03 -3.80 -1.40
C ALA A 129 6.85 -3.82 -0.41
N TYR A 130 7.11 -3.71 0.89
CA TYR A 130 6.07 -3.59 1.91
C TYR A 130 5.30 -2.27 1.77
N LEU A 131 5.99 -1.14 1.63
CA LEU A 131 5.40 0.18 1.38
C LEU A 131 4.59 0.20 0.07
N ARG A 132 5.07 -0.48 -0.98
CA ARG A 132 4.32 -0.70 -2.23
C ARG A 132 3.00 -1.43 -1.98
N GLY A 133 3.05 -2.53 -1.25
CA GLY A 133 1.85 -3.28 -0.86
C GLY A 133 0.88 -2.45 -0.04
N ALA A 134 1.38 -1.65 0.89
CA ALA A 134 0.57 -0.75 1.70
C ALA A 134 -0.16 0.30 0.84
N PHE A 135 0.53 0.91 -0.12
CA PHE A 135 -0.09 1.86 -1.05
C PHE A 135 -1.09 1.19 -2.00
N LEU A 136 -0.78 0.00 -2.51
CA LEU A 136 -1.70 -0.77 -3.35
C LEU A 136 -3.02 -1.08 -2.63
N GLY A 137 -2.97 -1.32 -1.32
CA GLY A 137 -4.14 -1.46 -0.47
C GLY A 137 -4.89 -0.13 -0.36
N SER A 138 -4.60 0.63 0.64
CA SER A 138 -5.35 1.84 1.03
C SER A 138 -4.75 3.17 0.58
N GLY A 139 -3.72 3.15 -0.28
CA GLY A 139 -3.05 4.37 -0.72
C GLY A 139 -3.92 5.26 -1.60
N PHE A 140 -3.79 6.56 -1.38
CA PHE A 140 -4.36 7.61 -2.22
C PHE A 140 -3.31 8.68 -2.52
N ILE A 141 -3.34 9.20 -3.73
CA ILE A 141 -2.52 10.32 -4.17
C ILE A 141 -3.35 11.23 -5.09
N SER A 142 -3.28 12.54 -4.82
CA SER A 142 -3.94 13.54 -5.65
C SER A 142 -3.31 13.67 -7.04
N ASN A 143 -4.06 14.25 -7.98
CA ASN A 143 -3.49 14.61 -9.26
C ASN A 143 -2.35 15.63 -9.06
N PRO A 144 -1.16 15.43 -9.62
CA PRO A 144 -0.02 16.34 -9.42
C PRO A 144 -0.26 17.76 -9.92
N LYS A 145 -1.23 17.97 -10.81
CA LYS A 145 -1.68 19.32 -11.25
C LYS A 145 -2.43 20.09 -10.17
N SER A 146 -3.05 19.38 -9.22
CA SER A 146 -3.70 19.96 -8.03
C SER A 146 -2.71 20.09 -6.85
N ASP A 147 -3.19 20.16 -5.62
CA ASP A 147 -2.34 20.18 -4.43
C ASP A 147 -1.68 18.81 -4.21
N PHE A 148 -0.44 18.85 -3.72
CA PHE A 148 0.28 17.63 -3.38
C PHE A 148 -0.29 17.01 -2.11
N HIS A 149 -0.96 15.89 -2.27
CA HIS A 149 -1.52 15.12 -1.18
C HIS A 149 -1.29 13.64 -1.42
N PHE A 150 -0.82 12.95 -0.38
CA PHE A 150 -0.57 11.51 -0.35
C PHE A 150 -0.98 10.98 1.01
N GLU A 151 -1.70 9.86 1.03
CA GLU A 151 -2.05 9.18 2.26
C GLU A 151 -2.12 7.66 2.10
N ILE A 152 -1.84 6.95 3.19
CA ILE A 152 -2.12 5.52 3.39
C ILE A 152 -2.92 5.41 4.68
N THR A 153 -4.09 4.80 4.63
CA THR A 153 -4.96 4.61 5.81
C THR A 153 -4.83 3.20 6.33
N VAL A 154 -4.64 3.05 7.64
CA VAL A 154 -4.53 1.76 8.33
C VAL A 154 -5.36 1.75 9.61
N GLU A 155 -5.73 0.58 10.12
CA GLU A 155 -6.58 0.45 11.30
C GLU A 155 -5.78 0.41 12.62
N SER A 156 -4.47 0.13 12.57
CA SER A 156 -3.60 -0.04 13.75
C SER A 156 -2.58 1.09 13.84
N GLU A 157 -2.42 1.67 15.02
CA GLU A 157 -1.39 2.69 15.31
C GLU A 157 0.01 2.12 15.11
N ALA A 158 0.27 0.93 15.64
CA ALA A 158 1.56 0.26 15.49
C ALA A 158 1.91 -0.01 14.01
N LEU A 159 0.91 -0.29 13.16
CA LEU A 159 1.13 -0.42 11.72
C LEU A 159 1.45 0.93 11.08
N ALA A 160 0.76 2.01 11.49
CA ALA A 160 1.04 3.37 11.01
C ALA A 160 2.46 3.82 11.39
N GLU A 161 2.87 3.59 12.63
CA GLU A 161 4.22 3.87 13.12
C GLU A 161 5.27 3.09 12.34
N GLY A 162 5.03 1.80 12.12
CA GLY A 162 5.92 0.95 11.30
C GLY A 162 6.07 1.45 9.87
N LEU A 163 4.99 1.94 9.22
CA LEU A 163 5.07 2.54 7.88
C LEU A 163 5.91 3.82 7.88
N VAL A 164 5.73 4.68 8.89
CA VAL A 164 6.55 5.91 9.05
C VAL A 164 8.02 5.55 9.25
N GLU A 165 8.33 4.55 10.08
CA GLU A 165 9.69 4.08 10.29
C GLU A 165 10.34 3.54 9.00
N LEU A 166 9.61 2.74 8.21
CA LEU A 166 10.10 2.27 6.91
C LEU A 166 10.38 3.40 5.94
N MET A 167 9.54 4.43 5.91
CA MET A 167 9.76 5.63 5.09
C MET A 167 10.98 6.41 5.58
N ALA A 168 11.15 6.56 6.92
CA ALA A 168 12.28 7.25 7.52
C ALA A 168 13.64 6.60 7.20
N ARG A 169 13.68 5.28 6.99
CA ARG A 169 14.89 4.56 6.51
C ARG A 169 15.41 5.08 5.15
N LYS A 170 14.60 5.89 4.45
CA LYS A 170 14.92 6.55 3.17
C LYS A 170 14.76 8.06 3.23
N ASP A 171 14.89 8.64 4.42
CA ASP A 171 14.78 10.07 4.67
C ASP A 171 13.43 10.69 4.23
N ILE A 172 12.41 9.85 4.00
CA ILE A 172 11.06 10.28 3.67
C ILE A 172 10.33 10.60 4.97
N THR A 173 10.10 11.89 5.22
CA THR A 173 9.41 12.37 6.42
C THR A 173 7.90 12.25 6.26
N ALA A 174 7.30 11.23 6.87
CA ALA A 174 5.86 11.02 6.96
C ALA A 174 5.32 11.45 8.33
N ARG A 175 4.01 11.70 8.39
CA ARG A 175 3.30 12.03 9.64
C ARG A 175 2.08 11.14 9.78
N ILE A 176 1.62 10.96 11.03
CA ILE A 176 0.42 10.22 11.36
C ILE A 176 -0.65 11.20 11.81
N MET A 177 -1.88 10.97 11.36
CA MET A 177 -3.08 11.63 11.87
C MET A 177 -4.07 10.55 12.33
N ALA A 178 -4.41 10.56 13.62
CA ALA A 178 -5.44 9.69 14.16
C ALA A 178 -6.83 10.16 13.69
N ARG A 179 -7.67 9.23 13.24
CA ARG A 179 -9.10 9.41 12.94
C ARG A 179 -9.91 8.53 13.88
N ARG A 180 -11.24 8.61 13.87
CA ARG A 180 -12.11 7.89 14.82
C ARG A 180 -11.86 6.38 14.89
N SER A 181 -11.58 5.72 13.77
CA SER A 181 -11.41 4.27 13.66
C SER A 181 -10.18 3.86 12.84
N SER A 182 -9.29 4.80 12.53
CA SER A 182 -8.14 4.53 11.66
C SER A 182 -7.03 5.56 11.88
N TYR A 183 -5.87 5.25 11.33
CA TYR A 183 -4.68 6.10 11.33
C TYR A 183 -4.30 6.40 9.89
N MET A 184 -4.07 7.65 9.58
CA MET A 184 -3.66 8.11 8.27
C MET A 184 -2.18 8.48 8.29
N VAL A 185 -1.37 7.75 7.54
CA VAL A 185 0.04 8.11 7.27
C VAL A 185 0.05 8.99 6.03
N TYR A 186 0.61 10.20 6.12
CA TYR A 186 0.55 11.16 5.01
C TYR A 186 1.86 11.90 4.77
N LEU A 187 2.04 12.33 3.50
CA LEU A 187 3.13 13.18 3.05
C LEU A 187 2.58 14.53 2.61
N LYS A 188 3.27 15.63 2.96
CA LYS A 188 2.86 17.01 2.64
C LYS A 188 3.66 17.66 1.52
N SER A 189 4.85 17.16 1.22
CA SER A 189 5.71 17.78 0.21
C SER A 189 5.74 16.97 -1.07
N GLY A 190 5.74 17.65 -2.21
CA GLY A 190 5.90 17.01 -3.52
C GLY A 190 7.21 16.21 -3.62
N ASN A 191 8.28 16.68 -2.95
CA ASN A 191 9.55 15.96 -2.90
C ASN A 191 9.42 14.61 -2.20
N ALA A 192 8.84 14.58 -0.99
CA ALA A 192 8.66 13.34 -0.25
C ALA A 192 7.76 12.33 -1.00
N ILE A 193 6.73 12.83 -1.71
CA ILE A 193 5.87 12.01 -2.55
C ILE A 193 6.66 11.43 -3.73
N THR A 194 7.45 12.24 -4.43
CA THR A 194 8.30 11.80 -5.53
C THR A 194 9.30 10.74 -5.07
N GLU A 195 9.94 10.94 -3.93
CA GLU A 195 10.87 9.98 -3.31
C GLU A 195 10.17 8.66 -2.94
N PHE A 196 8.97 8.72 -2.37
CA PHE A 196 8.17 7.53 -2.07
C PHE A 196 7.85 6.73 -3.35
N LEU A 197 7.39 7.41 -4.40
CA LEU A 197 7.05 6.78 -5.69
C LEU A 197 8.28 6.11 -6.32
N ALA A 198 9.41 6.82 -6.35
CA ALA A 198 10.67 6.30 -6.87
C ALA A 198 11.16 5.09 -6.04
N PHE A 199 11.12 5.20 -4.71
CA PHE A 199 11.56 4.13 -3.81
C PHE A 199 10.71 2.86 -3.95
N THR A 200 9.40 3.02 -4.11
CA THR A 200 8.47 1.88 -4.25
C THR A 200 8.38 1.31 -5.67
N GLY A 201 8.95 2.01 -6.67
CA GLY A 201 9.07 1.54 -8.05
C GLY A 201 8.06 2.13 -9.03
N ALA A 202 7.29 3.15 -8.64
CA ALA A 202 6.40 3.91 -9.52
C ALA A 202 7.19 5.04 -10.23
N HIS A 203 8.10 4.69 -11.12
CA HIS A 203 9.03 5.63 -11.73
C HIS A 203 8.35 6.61 -12.70
N GLN A 204 7.34 6.17 -13.46
CA GLN A 204 6.58 7.04 -14.36
C GLN A 204 5.77 8.07 -13.56
N ALA A 205 5.12 7.62 -12.50
CA ALA A 205 4.41 8.52 -11.60
C ALA A 205 5.34 9.50 -10.89
N ALA A 206 6.54 9.07 -10.49
CA ALA A 206 7.56 9.92 -9.90
C ALA A 206 8.02 11.02 -10.89
N LEU A 207 8.24 10.69 -12.16
CA LEU A 207 8.58 11.66 -13.21
C LEU A 207 7.44 12.66 -13.40
N SER A 208 6.20 12.22 -13.51
CA SER A 208 5.04 13.10 -13.65
C SER A 208 4.88 14.07 -12.47
N MET A 209 5.15 13.59 -11.24
CA MET A 209 5.16 14.43 -10.03
C MET A 209 6.26 15.49 -10.10
N GLU A 210 7.46 15.13 -10.56
CA GLU A 210 8.60 16.03 -10.66
C GLU A 210 8.37 17.10 -11.72
N GLU A 211 7.86 16.73 -12.88
CA GLU A 211 7.50 17.69 -13.95
C GLU A 211 6.53 18.76 -13.45
N GLU A 212 5.45 18.37 -12.79
CA GLU A 212 4.47 19.33 -12.26
C GLU A 212 5.04 20.16 -11.10
N ARG A 213 5.97 19.62 -10.32
CA ARG A 213 6.68 20.35 -9.26
C ARG A 213 7.54 21.46 -9.84
N VAL A 214 8.29 21.17 -10.91
CA VAL A 214 9.10 22.17 -11.62
C VAL A 214 8.21 23.27 -12.22
N VAL A 215 7.12 22.90 -12.90
CA VAL A 215 6.17 23.88 -13.47
C VAL A 215 5.59 24.80 -12.39
N LYS A 216 5.20 24.25 -11.23
CA LYS A 216 4.68 25.04 -10.11
C LYS A 216 5.75 25.97 -9.51
N SER A 217 7.00 25.51 -9.40
CA SER A 217 8.11 26.34 -8.91
C SER A 217 8.33 27.54 -9.84
N VAL A 218 8.45 27.31 -11.14
CA VAL A 218 8.63 28.39 -12.13
C VAL A 218 7.49 29.41 -12.09
N ARG A 219 6.22 28.93 -12.01
CA ARG A 219 5.06 29.84 -11.89
C ARG A 219 5.12 30.69 -10.63
N ASN A 220 5.51 30.11 -9.50
CA ASN A 220 5.64 30.82 -8.23
C ASN A 220 6.76 31.87 -8.28
N ASP A 221 7.89 31.57 -8.91
CA ASP A 221 9.00 32.49 -9.04
C ASP A 221 8.63 33.66 -9.95
N VAL A 222 7.98 33.43 -11.09
CA VAL A 222 7.45 34.48 -11.97
C VAL A 222 6.45 35.37 -11.24
N ASN A 223 5.49 34.77 -10.49
CA ASN A 223 4.52 35.55 -9.71
C ASN A 223 5.19 36.40 -8.62
N ARG A 224 6.25 35.91 -7.99
CA ARG A 224 7.02 36.69 -7.00
C ARG A 224 7.73 37.86 -7.65
N GLN A 225 8.33 37.68 -8.84
CA GLN A 225 8.99 38.76 -9.58
C GLN A 225 7.99 39.85 -9.96
N ILE A 226 6.85 39.46 -10.56
CA ILE A 226 5.79 40.43 -10.92
C ILE A 226 5.29 41.21 -9.70
N ASN A 227 5.06 40.53 -8.56
CA ASN A 227 4.60 41.20 -7.35
C ASN A 227 5.67 42.07 -6.67
N ALA A 228 6.94 41.90 -7.01
CA ALA A 228 8.02 42.74 -6.48
C ALA A 228 8.29 44.00 -7.36
N GLU A 229 7.77 44.00 -8.58
CA GLU A 229 7.88 45.12 -9.52
C GLU A 229 6.67 46.09 -9.48
N LEU A 230 5.61 45.72 -8.77
CA LEU A 230 4.40 46.50 -8.47
C LEU A 230 4.52 47.23 -7.14
#